data_c6940868746a8ccb05502cebbcd7b739
#
_entry.id   c6940868746a8ccb05502cebbcd7b739
#
_cell.length_a   1.000
_cell.length_b   1.000
_cell.length_c   1.000
_cell.angle_alpha   90.00
_cell.angle_beta   90.00
_cell.angle_gamma   90.00
#
_symmetry.space_group_name_H-M   'P 1'
#
loop_
_entity.id
_entity.type
_entity.pdbx_description
1 polymer ?
#
loop_
_entity_poly.entity_id
_entity_poly.type
_entity_poly.pdbx_seq_one_letter_code
_entity_poly.pdbx_strand_id
1 'polypeptide(L)'
;MDNKILEEIIRLNKDKKPFCTVSKINDDNVEIIILDNKELSDIQKLAQDALLKDQLIITNYKGEEVIINPFNPPLNIIIVGAVHISQYLSKIAKLLDFDVTIIDPREAFASKERFPDDKVINSWPEDC
;
A
#
# COMPACT_ATOMS: atom_id res chain seq x y z
N MET A 1 -23.13 5.05 -1.62
CA MET A 1 -21.76 5.60 -1.90
C MET A 1 -21.81 6.40 -3.19
N ASP A 2 -21.35 7.64 -3.18
CA ASP A 2 -21.35 8.52 -4.35
C ASP A 2 -20.28 8.06 -5.38
N ASN A 3 -20.60 8.15 -6.69
CA ASN A 3 -19.67 7.80 -7.78
C ASN A 3 -18.33 8.56 -7.68
N LYS A 4 -18.34 9.79 -7.20
CA LYS A 4 -17.10 10.58 -6.99
C LYS A 4 -16.17 9.97 -5.95
N ILE A 5 -16.73 9.41 -4.88
CA ILE A 5 -15.95 8.73 -3.83
C ILE A 5 -15.32 7.46 -4.39
N LEU A 6 -16.05 6.71 -5.21
CA LEU A 6 -15.52 5.50 -5.85
C LEU A 6 -14.39 5.82 -6.82
N GLU A 7 -14.53 6.87 -7.64
CA GLU A 7 -13.47 7.33 -8.54
C GLU A 7 -12.20 7.75 -7.78
N GLU A 8 -12.37 8.44 -6.64
CA GLU A 8 -11.25 8.85 -5.80
C GLU A 8 -10.54 7.65 -5.15
N ILE A 9 -11.29 6.66 -4.66
CA ILE A 9 -10.73 5.40 -4.13
C ILE A 9 -9.90 4.69 -5.21
N ILE A 10 -10.44 4.57 -6.43
CA ILE A 10 -9.74 3.94 -7.55
C ILE A 10 -8.46 4.71 -7.89
N ARG A 11 -8.51 6.05 -7.91
CA ARG A 11 -7.36 6.90 -8.16
C ARG A 11 -6.26 6.71 -7.11
N LEU A 12 -6.62 6.77 -5.83
CA LEU A 12 -5.68 6.63 -4.71
C LEU A 12 -5.01 5.24 -4.70
N ASN A 13 -5.79 4.18 -4.97
CA ASN A 13 -5.24 2.83 -5.12
C ASN A 13 -4.26 2.73 -6.30
N LYS A 14 -4.60 3.33 -7.44
CA LYS A 14 -3.71 3.36 -8.61
C LYS A 14 -2.42 4.13 -8.33
N ASP A 15 -2.52 5.23 -7.58
CA ASP A 15 -1.38 6.06 -7.18
C ASP A 15 -0.58 5.45 -6.01
N LYS A 16 -1.01 4.29 -5.50
CA LYS A 16 -0.41 3.58 -4.35
C LYS A 16 -0.28 4.48 -3.11
N LYS A 17 -1.27 5.31 -2.87
CA LYS A 17 -1.32 6.19 -1.69
C LYS A 17 -2.14 5.56 -0.58
N PRO A 18 -1.63 5.50 0.66
CA PRO A 18 -2.42 5.03 1.79
C PRO A 18 -3.53 6.03 2.13
N PHE A 19 -4.72 5.53 2.42
CA PHE A 19 -5.88 6.31 2.86
C PHE A 19 -6.82 5.47 3.71
N CYS A 20 -7.72 6.12 4.42
CA CYS A 20 -8.85 5.45 5.08
C CYS A 20 -10.16 5.92 4.49
N THR A 21 -11.15 5.04 4.48
CA THR A 21 -12.54 5.47 4.39
C THR A 21 -13.15 5.52 5.79
N VAL A 22 -13.98 6.52 6.04
CA VAL A 22 -14.77 6.65 7.27
C VAL A 22 -16.23 6.68 6.88
N SER A 23 -17.01 5.80 7.47
CA SER A 23 -18.45 5.73 7.30
C SER A 23 -19.15 5.62 8.65
N LYS A 24 -20.35 6.17 8.77
CA LYS A 24 -21.24 5.94 9.92
C LYS A 24 -22.07 4.69 9.66
N ILE A 25 -22.34 3.91 10.70
CA ILE A 25 -23.08 2.64 10.56
C ILE A 25 -24.50 2.86 10.00
N ASN A 26 -25.12 3.98 10.31
CA ASN A 26 -26.49 4.29 9.91
C ASN A 26 -26.59 5.34 8.77
N ASP A 27 -25.49 5.60 8.06
CA ASP A 27 -25.44 6.60 7.00
C ASP A 27 -24.67 6.03 5.80
N ASP A 28 -25.22 6.23 4.60
CA ASP A 28 -24.56 5.83 3.34
C ASP A 28 -23.40 6.76 2.94
N ASN A 29 -23.15 7.82 3.72
CA ASN A 29 -22.06 8.75 3.45
C ASN A 29 -20.71 8.13 3.86
N VAL A 30 -19.79 8.18 2.92
CA VAL A 30 -18.40 7.75 3.10
C VAL A 30 -17.49 8.96 2.90
N GLU A 31 -16.57 9.18 3.82
CA GLU A 31 -15.52 10.19 3.72
C GLU A 31 -14.17 9.51 3.49
N ILE A 32 -13.31 10.14 2.70
CA ILE A 32 -11.93 9.68 2.48
C ILE A 32 -11.00 10.54 3.33
N ILE A 33 -10.15 9.89 4.12
CA ILE A 33 -9.11 10.53 4.90
C ILE A 33 -7.74 10.15 4.34
N ILE A 34 -7.00 11.15 3.89
CA ILE A 34 -5.58 11.04 3.52
C ILE A 34 -4.80 11.73 4.64
N LEU A 35 -3.73 11.07 5.12
CA LEU A 35 -2.88 11.66 6.15
C LEU A 35 -1.87 12.61 5.51
N ASP A 36 -2.04 13.90 5.78
CA ASP A 36 -1.01 14.91 5.52
C ASP A 36 -0.14 15.06 6.77
N ASN A 37 1.16 15.30 6.59
CA ASN A 37 2.14 15.45 7.69
C ASN A 37 1.98 16.75 8.52
N LYS A 38 0.73 17.16 8.79
CA LYS A 38 0.37 18.31 9.62
C LYS A 38 -0.24 17.83 10.94
N GLU A 39 -0.56 18.76 11.84
CA GLU A 39 -1.29 18.43 13.06
C GLU A 39 -2.56 17.62 12.74
N LEU A 40 -2.62 16.40 13.26
CA LEU A 40 -3.71 15.47 12.99
C LEU A 40 -4.90 15.77 13.91
N SER A 41 -6.08 15.88 13.34
CA SER A 41 -7.35 15.87 14.08
C SER A 41 -7.58 14.48 14.74
N ASP A 42 -8.51 14.41 15.68
CA ASP A 42 -8.76 13.15 16.40
C ASP A 42 -9.18 12.00 15.48
N ILE A 43 -9.98 12.27 14.45
CA ILE A 43 -10.37 11.26 13.46
C ILE A 43 -9.17 10.84 12.58
N GLN A 44 -8.24 11.74 12.28
CA GLN A 44 -7.03 11.42 11.53
C GLN A 44 -6.05 10.60 12.36
N LYS A 45 -6.00 10.77 13.69
CA LYS A 45 -5.21 9.90 14.59
C LYS A 45 -5.76 8.47 14.59
N LEU A 46 -7.09 8.31 14.61
CA LEU A 46 -7.73 7.01 14.49
C LEU A 46 -7.46 6.36 13.12
N ALA A 47 -7.52 7.14 12.05
CA ALA A 47 -7.16 6.68 10.71
C ALA A 47 -5.68 6.27 10.61
N GLN A 48 -4.78 7.01 11.24
CA GLN A 48 -3.35 6.66 11.34
C GLN A 48 -3.15 5.32 12.07
N ASP A 49 -3.83 5.11 13.18
CA ASP A 49 -3.77 3.85 13.94
C ASP A 49 -4.31 2.67 13.12
N ALA A 50 -5.39 2.86 12.37
CA ALA A 50 -5.95 1.87 11.46
C ALA A 50 -4.95 1.49 10.35
N LEU A 51 -4.30 2.48 9.72
CA LEU A 51 -3.29 2.25 8.68
C LEU A 51 -2.05 1.55 9.22
N LEU A 52 -1.54 1.94 10.40
CA LEU A 52 -0.37 1.33 11.02
C LEU A 52 -0.60 -0.14 11.40
N LYS A 53 -1.79 -0.47 11.86
CA LYS A 53 -2.16 -1.84 12.25
C LYS A 53 -2.69 -2.67 11.09
N ASP A 54 -2.98 -2.03 9.95
CA ASP A 54 -3.70 -2.62 8.81
C ASP A 54 -5.00 -3.32 9.24
N GLN A 55 -5.76 -2.66 10.12
CA GLN A 55 -6.97 -3.20 10.72
C GLN A 55 -8.10 -2.19 10.70
N LEU A 56 -9.30 -2.67 10.36
CA LEU A 56 -10.53 -1.93 10.48
C LEU A 56 -10.80 -1.59 11.95
N ILE A 57 -11.18 -0.33 12.21
CA ILE A 57 -11.55 0.15 13.54
C ILE A 57 -13.05 0.52 13.53
N ILE A 58 -13.78 0.02 14.52
CA ILE A 58 -15.15 0.47 14.82
C ILE A 58 -15.09 1.16 16.17
N THR A 59 -15.54 2.41 16.23
CA THR A 59 -15.47 3.21 17.44
C THR A 59 -16.56 4.28 17.49
N ASN A 60 -16.78 4.87 18.67
CA ASN A 60 -17.66 6.03 18.80
C ASN A 60 -16.84 7.31 18.56
N TYR A 61 -17.29 8.13 17.63
CA TYR A 61 -16.72 9.44 17.34
C TYR A 61 -17.80 10.51 17.34
N LYS A 62 -17.70 11.47 18.26
CA LYS A 62 -18.69 12.56 18.44
C LYS A 62 -20.13 12.06 18.66
N GLY A 63 -20.28 10.93 19.37
CA GLY A 63 -21.59 10.36 19.71
C GLY A 63 -22.20 9.45 18.65
N GLU A 64 -21.48 9.21 17.54
CA GLU A 64 -21.92 8.31 16.48
C GLU A 64 -20.92 7.15 16.30
N GLU A 65 -21.42 5.98 15.98
CA GLU A 65 -20.59 4.82 15.70
C GLU A 65 -20.06 4.90 14.26
N VAL A 66 -18.72 4.90 14.13
CA VAL A 66 -18.02 5.03 12.85
C VAL A 66 -17.17 3.80 12.57
N ILE A 67 -17.08 3.47 11.30
CA ILE A 67 -16.19 2.45 10.75
C ILE A 67 -15.06 3.17 10.02
N ILE A 68 -13.83 2.88 10.43
CA ILE A 68 -12.61 3.38 9.77
C ILE A 68 -11.94 2.19 9.11
N ASN A 69 -11.93 2.17 7.78
CA ASN A 69 -11.36 1.09 7.00
C ASN A 69 -10.07 1.56 6.29
N PRO A 70 -8.91 0.96 6.62
CA PRO A 70 -7.64 1.33 6.01
C PRO A 70 -7.48 0.70 4.62
N PHE A 71 -6.83 1.44 3.74
CA PHE A 71 -6.38 1.00 2.42
C PHE A 71 -4.89 1.29 2.32
N ASN A 72 -4.07 0.26 2.56
CA ASN A 72 -2.63 0.34 2.40
C ASN A 72 -2.22 -0.12 1.00
N PRO A 73 -1.23 0.53 0.37
CA PRO A 73 -0.65 0.01 -0.86
C PRO A 73 0.09 -1.32 -0.58
N PRO A 74 0.27 -2.17 -1.59
CA PRO A 74 1.12 -3.35 -1.47
C PRO A 74 2.51 -2.98 -0.96
N LEU A 75 3.04 -3.78 -0.04
CA LEU A 75 4.41 -3.61 0.44
C LEU A 75 5.39 -3.97 -0.68
N ASN A 76 6.50 -3.24 -0.76
CA ASN A 76 7.56 -3.53 -1.71
C ASN A 76 8.69 -4.31 -1.03
N ILE A 77 9.03 -5.47 -1.58
CA ILE A 77 10.21 -6.25 -1.19
C ILE A 77 11.35 -5.90 -2.13
N ILE A 78 12.46 -5.48 -1.57
CA ILE A 78 13.70 -5.26 -2.31
C ILE A 78 14.60 -6.48 -2.12
N ILE A 79 14.95 -7.15 -3.22
CA ILE A 79 15.85 -8.30 -3.24
C ILE A 79 17.18 -7.85 -3.85
N VAL A 80 18.22 -7.83 -3.03
CA VAL A 80 19.59 -7.54 -3.49
C VAL A 80 20.27 -8.84 -3.89
N GLY A 81 20.58 -8.97 -5.17
CA GLY A 81 21.14 -10.18 -5.78
C GLY A 81 20.13 -10.93 -6.65
N ALA A 82 20.35 -10.92 -7.95
CA ALA A 82 19.49 -11.58 -8.94
C ALA A 82 19.90 -13.04 -9.18
N VAL A 83 20.15 -13.80 -8.10
CA VAL A 83 20.56 -15.20 -8.16
C VAL A 83 19.35 -16.15 -8.29
N HIS A 84 19.60 -17.47 -8.37
CA HIS A 84 18.55 -18.46 -8.64
C HIS A 84 17.43 -18.45 -7.59
N ILE A 85 17.77 -18.36 -6.30
CA ILE A 85 16.80 -18.33 -5.21
C ILE A 85 15.88 -17.10 -5.29
N SER A 86 16.38 -15.98 -5.80
CA SER A 86 15.62 -14.74 -5.92
C SER A 86 14.44 -14.87 -6.89
N GLN A 87 14.52 -15.74 -7.89
CA GLN A 87 13.42 -16.02 -8.82
C GLN A 87 12.25 -16.74 -8.11
N TYR A 88 12.53 -17.64 -7.18
CA TYR A 88 11.48 -18.29 -6.38
C TYR A 88 10.93 -17.36 -5.31
N LEU A 89 11.81 -16.60 -4.65
CA LEU A 89 11.41 -15.65 -3.63
C LEU A 89 10.48 -14.57 -4.20
N SER A 90 10.80 -14.04 -5.39
CA SER A 90 9.93 -13.10 -6.10
C SER A 90 8.54 -13.68 -6.36
N LYS A 91 8.45 -14.91 -6.84
CA LYS A 91 7.16 -15.57 -7.10
C LYS A 91 6.35 -15.77 -5.82
N ILE A 92 7.00 -16.16 -4.72
CA ILE A 92 6.32 -16.33 -3.42
C ILE A 92 5.83 -14.98 -2.91
N ALA A 93 6.67 -13.94 -2.98
CA ALA A 93 6.30 -12.58 -2.57
C ALA A 93 5.07 -12.07 -3.32
N LYS A 94 4.98 -12.30 -4.62
CA LYS A 94 3.82 -11.94 -5.44
C LYS A 94 2.55 -12.69 -5.10
N LEU A 95 2.66 -13.97 -4.71
CA LEU A 95 1.51 -14.72 -4.20
C LEU A 95 0.94 -14.14 -2.90
N LEU A 96 1.74 -13.35 -2.19
CA LEU A 96 1.37 -12.61 -0.99
C LEU A 96 1.06 -11.13 -1.27
N ASP A 97 0.82 -10.77 -2.53
CA ASP A 97 0.50 -9.41 -3.00
C ASP A 97 1.58 -8.35 -2.71
N PHE A 98 2.86 -8.77 -2.60
CA PHE A 98 3.97 -7.83 -2.54
C PHE A 98 4.41 -7.35 -3.93
N ASP A 99 4.75 -6.07 -4.04
CA ASP A 99 5.56 -5.58 -5.15
C ASP A 99 7.02 -6.04 -4.96
N VAL A 100 7.72 -6.39 -6.03
CA VAL A 100 9.11 -6.87 -5.94
C VAL A 100 10.04 -6.01 -6.79
N THR A 101 11.14 -5.58 -6.18
CA THR A 101 12.25 -4.90 -6.86
C THR A 101 13.51 -5.74 -6.72
N ILE A 102 14.13 -6.09 -7.85
CA ILE A 102 15.39 -6.84 -7.90
C ILE A 102 16.52 -5.85 -8.19
N ILE A 103 17.59 -5.89 -7.39
CA ILE A 103 18.79 -5.06 -7.58
C ILE A 103 20.00 -5.97 -7.73
N ASP A 104 20.70 -5.90 -8.86
CA ASP A 104 21.98 -6.58 -9.10
C ASP A 104 22.74 -5.85 -10.19
N PRO A 105 24.02 -5.50 -9.98
CA PRO A 105 24.83 -4.81 -10.99
C PRO A 105 25.16 -5.67 -12.21
N ARG A 106 25.01 -6.98 -12.12
CA ARG A 106 25.32 -7.91 -13.19
C ARG A 106 24.12 -8.07 -14.13
N GLU A 107 24.19 -7.45 -15.30
CA GLU A 107 23.11 -7.43 -16.30
C GLU A 107 22.64 -8.85 -16.70
N ALA A 108 23.58 -9.81 -16.83
CA ALA A 108 23.26 -11.19 -17.18
C ALA A 108 22.39 -11.90 -16.12
N PHE A 109 22.41 -11.45 -14.87
CA PHE A 109 21.61 -11.99 -13.78
C PHE A 109 20.31 -11.22 -13.59
N ALA A 110 20.36 -9.90 -13.58
CA ALA A 110 19.21 -9.02 -13.42
C ALA A 110 18.60 -8.68 -14.80
N SER A 111 17.96 -9.67 -15.40
CA SER A 111 17.34 -9.52 -16.72
C SER A 111 15.82 -9.69 -16.64
N LYS A 112 15.11 -9.04 -17.58
CA LYS A 112 13.65 -9.16 -17.71
C LYS A 112 13.20 -10.59 -18.08
N GLU A 113 14.05 -11.37 -18.71
CA GLU A 113 13.75 -12.79 -18.99
C GLU A 113 13.64 -13.61 -17.72
N ARG A 114 14.50 -13.33 -16.73
CA ARG A 114 14.52 -14.04 -15.45
C ARG A 114 13.50 -13.49 -14.46
N PHE A 115 13.17 -12.20 -14.56
CA PHE A 115 12.25 -11.48 -13.68
C PHE A 115 11.24 -10.66 -14.51
N PRO A 116 10.36 -11.33 -15.30
CA PRO A 116 9.49 -10.66 -16.27
C PRO A 116 8.52 -9.66 -15.64
N ASP A 117 8.04 -9.97 -14.44
CA ASP A 117 7.01 -9.19 -13.75
C ASP A 117 7.56 -8.29 -12.65
N ASP A 118 8.88 -8.29 -12.43
CA ASP A 118 9.53 -7.53 -11.38
C ASP A 118 10.10 -6.21 -11.88
N LYS A 119 10.24 -5.24 -10.99
CA LYS A 119 11.09 -4.09 -11.25
C LYS A 119 12.55 -4.54 -11.12
N VAL A 120 13.31 -4.40 -12.20
CA VAL A 120 14.73 -4.79 -12.21
C VAL A 120 15.60 -3.54 -12.34
N ILE A 121 16.58 -3.42 -11.47
CA ILE A 121 17.55 -2.31 -11.44
C ILE A 121 18.96 -2.90 -11.54
N ASN A 122 19.64 -2.60 -12.68
CA ASN A 122 21.02 -3.00 -12.91
C ASN A 122 21.97 -1.95 -12.34
N SER A 123 22.18 -1.99 -11.05
CA SER A 123 23.04 -1.06 -10.32
C SER A 123 23.55 -1.70 -9.05
N TRP A 124 24.57 -1.09 -8.44
CA TRP A 124 24.94 -1.40 -7.08
C TRP A 124 23.89 -0.85 -6.11
N PRO A 125 23.63 -1.53 -4.96
CA PRO A 125 22.62 -1.07 -4.00
C PRO A 125 22.84 0.35 -3.48
N GLU A 126 24.11 0.77 -3.34
CA GLU A 126 24.51 2.10 -2.91
C GLU A 126 24.24 3.21 -3.93
N ASP A 127 23.99 2.84 -5.17
CA ASP A 127 23.75 3.78 -6.28
C ASP A 127 22.24 3.92 -6.65
N CYS A 128 21.33 3.29 -5.86
CA CYS A 128 19.88 3.24 -6.13
C CYS A 128 19.06 4.15 -5.23
#